data_69b8cbd2b9272c2b57cf1e354f932125
#
_entry.id   69b8cbd2b9272c2b57cf1e354f932125
#
_cell.length_a   1.000
_cell.length_b   1.000
_cell.length_c   1.000
_cell.angle_alpha   90.00
_cell.angle_beta   90.00
_cell.angle_gamma   90.00
#
_symmetry.space_group_name_H-M   'P 1'
#
loop_
_entity.id
_entity.type
_entity.pdbx_description
1 polymer ?
#
loop_
_entity_poly.entity_id
_entity_poly.type
_entity_poly.pdbx_seq_one_letter_code
_entity_poly.pdbx_strand_id
1 'polypeptide(L)'
;NILDAIIFAMGENKPKVMRVDKLRSLIHDIEGSGRRGPKMARSSVHFDNTDRKIPVDSDVVEITRELDENGDNTYYLNKKKTQRSHVLDLLDMANAGLGQLNAVQQGTVTRISEFTSEEKRKTIEDLIGLSYFDEKKSESIKQLDEADRRLEIALAKMGEIKKRIDELEEERNQKLRHDILERELNRYKAISAANKM
;
A
#
# COMPACT_ATOMS: atom_id res chain seq x y z
N ASN A 1 -17.94 19.12 -17.18
CA ASN A 1 -18.18 17.68 -17.40
C ASN A 1 -17.04 16.98 -18.15
N ILE A 2 -16.46 17.57 -19.25
CA ILE A 2 -15.35 16.96 -20.00
C ILE A 2 -14.09 16.86 -19.12
N LEU A 3 -13.74 17.96 -18.45
CA LEU A 3 -12.59 17.98 -17.55
C LEU A 3 -12.76 16.99 -16.39
N ASP A 4 -13.97 16.90 -15.84
CA ASP A 4 -14.26 15.95 -14.76
C ASP A 4 -14.11 14.50 -15.25
N ALA A 5 -14.51 14.19 -16.50
CA ALA A 5 -14.31 12.88 -17.10
C ALA A 5 -12.80 12.55 -17.29
N ILE A 6 -11.98 13.53 -17.65
CA ILE A 6 -10.53 13.35 -17.77
C ILE A 6 -9.93 13.06 -16.38
N ILE A 7 -10.24 13.90 -15.39
CA ILE A 7 -9.76 13.73 -14.00
C ILE A 7 -10.23 12.40 -13.42
N PHE A 8 -11.46 11.98 -13.74
CA PHE A 8 -11.98 10.67 -13.35
C PHE A 8 -11.13 9.54 -13.94
N ALA A 9 -10.83 9.56 -15.24
CA ALA A 9 -10.01 8.54 -15.89
C ALA A 9 -8.58 8.49 -15.32
N MET A 10 -8.02 9.65 -14.96
CA MET A 10 -6.69 9.78 -14.35
C MET A 10 -6.63 9.26 -12.91
N GLY A 11 -7.77 8.89 -12.30
CA GLY A 11 -7.79 8.21 -11.01
C GLY A 11 -8.22 9.05 -9.81
N GLU A 12 -8.84 10.23 -10.00
CA GLU A 12 -9.39 11.00 -8.88
C GLU A 12 -10.52 10.21 -8.18
N ASN A 13 -10.41 10.06 -6.86
CA ASN A 13 -11.36 9.30 -6.04
C ASN A 13 -12.17 10.19 -5.09
N LYS A 14 -11.87 11.49 -5.01
CA LYS A 14 -12.58 12.39 -4.09
C LYS A 14 -13.89 12.86 -4.73
N PRO A 15 -15.07 12.48 -4.21
CA PRO A 15 -16.36 12.89 -4.78
C PRO A 15 -16.51 14.41 -4.85
N LYS A 16 -16.00 15.14 -3.85
CA LYS A 16 -16.03 16.60 -3.81
C LYS A 16 -15.30 17.26 -4.99
N VAL A 17 -14.18 16.68 -5.44
CA VAL A 17 -13.42 17.17 -6.61
C VAL A 17 -14.24 16.96 -7.88
N MET A 18 -14.99 15.86 -7.94
CA MET A 18 -15.89 15.51 -9.05
C MET A 18 -17.26 16.21 -8.95
N ARG A 19 -17.48 17.05 -7.92
CA ARG A 19 -18.73 17.78 -7.69
C ARG A 19 -19.95 16.88 -7.56
N VAL A 20 -19.76 15.69 -6.96
CA VAL A 20 -20.81 14.70 -6.67
C VAL A 20 -20.77 14.29 -5.20
N ASP A 21 -21.90 13.82 -4.67
CA ASP A 21 -21.97 13.32 -3.31
C ASP A 21 -21.28 11.96 -3.16
N LYS A 22 -21.46 11.11 -4.16
CA LYS A 22 -20.84 9.77 -4.26
C LYS A 22 -20.37 9.53 -5.69
N LEU A 23 -19.29 8.79 -5.88
CA LEU A 23 -18.79 8.44 -7.23
C LEU A 23 -19.85 7.73 -8.08
N ARG A 24 -20.69 6.91 -7.46
CA ARG A 24 -21.79 6.22 -8.15
C ARG A 24 -22.75 7.20 -8.86
N SER A 25 -22.89 8.42 -8.36
CA SER A 25 -23.74 9.45 -9.00
C SER A 25 -23.20 9.95 -10.36
N LEU A 26 -22.00 9.50 -10.76
CA LEU A 26 -21.46 9.71 -12.11
C LEU A 26 -22.13 8.81 -13.15
N ILE A 27 -22.77 7.72 -12.74
CA ILE A 27 -23.58 6.87 -13.63
C ILE A 27 -24.89 7.61 -13.89
N HIS A 28 -25.19 7.83 -15.17
CA HIS A 28 -26.39 8.55 -15.56
C HIS A 28 -27.66 7.79 -15.12
N ASP A 29 -28.45 8.42 -14.27
CA ASP A 29 -29.73 7.88 -13.83
C ASP A 29 -30.86 8.39 -14.74
N ILE A 30 -31.62 7.47 -15.31
CA ILE A 30 -32.80 7.78 -16.16
C ILE A 30 -34.04 7.59 -15.30
N GLU A 31 -34.16 8.32 -14.19
CA GLU A 31 -35.38 8.30 -13.40
C GLU A 31 -36.56 8.80 -14.22
N GLY A 32 -37.65 8.02 -14.23
CA GLY A 32 -38.95 8.38 -14.83
C GLY A 32 -39.18 7.96 -16.28
N SER A 33 -38.21 7.37 -16.99
CA SER A 33 -38.42 6.95 -18.39
C SER A 33 -38.85 5.50 -18.58
N GLY A 34 -38.93 4.69 -17.51
CA GLY A 34 -39.22 3.24 -17.61
C GLY A 34 -38.15 2.43 -18.36
N ARG A 35 -37.08 3.07 -18.81
CA ARG A 35 -35.93 2.44 -19.47
C ARG A 35 -34.82 2.17 -18.43
N ARG A 36 -34.20 0.99 -18.52
CA ARG A 36 -32.97 0.72 -17.73
C ARG A 36 -31.90 1.68 -18.15
N GLY A 37 -31.38 2.49 -17.20
CA GLY A 37 -30.23 3.35 -17.39
C GLY A 37 -28.95 2.54 -17.66
N PRO A 38 -27.86 3.23 -18.04
CA PRO A 38 -26.56 2.59 -18.17
C PRO A 38 -26.11 2.03 -16.81
N LYS A 39 -25.52 0.84 -16.84
CA LYS A 39 -25.05 0.15 -15.62
C LYS A 39 -23.64 0.53 -15.21
N MET A 40 -22.96 1.35 -16.01
CA MET A 40 -21.58 1.75 -15.78
C MET A 40 -21.31 3.14 -16.34
N ALA A 41 -20.36 3.83 -15.71
CA ALA A 41 -19.71 5.01 -16.28
C ALA A 41 -18.30 4.61 -16.72
N ARG A 42 -17.92 4.98 -17.95
CA ARG A 42 -16.60 4.72 -18.52
C ARG A 42 -16.01 5.99 -19.09
N SER A 43 -14.74 6.24 -18.78
CA SER A 43 -13.95 7.31 -19.39
C SER A 43 -12.60 6.78 -19.81
N SER A 44 -12.16 7.20 -21.00
CA SER A 44 -10.83 6.87 -21.56
C SER A 44 -10.11 8.14 -21.95
N VAL A 45 -8.83 8.21 -21.61
CA VAL A 45 -7.93 9.30 -22.01
C VAL A 45 -6.78 8.70 -22.78
N HIS A 46 -6.46 9.30 -23.92
CA HIS A 46 -5.35 8.90 -24.77
C HIS A 46 -4.24 9.95 -24.66
N PHE A 47 -3.06 9.50 -24.28
CA PHE A 47 -1.85 10.32 -24.21
C PHE A 47 -0.97 10.05 -25.42
N ASP A 48 -0.49 11.09 -26.07
CA ASP A 48 0.62 11.01 -27.02
C ASP A 48 1.91 10.74 -26.23
N ASN A 49 2.55 9.63 -26.50
CA ASN A 49 3.76 9.16 -25.83
C ASN A 49 4.90 8.94 -26.83
N THR A 50 4.92 9.71 -27.91
CA THR A 50 6.01 9.63 -28.91
C THR A 50 7.35 10.02 -28.31
N ASP A 51 7.35 10.90 -27.28
CA ASP A 51 8.54 11.31 -26.53
C ASP A 51 8.91 10.35 -25.36
N ARG A 52 8.17 9.23 -25.19
CA ARG A 52 8.42 8.20 -24.16
C ARG A 52 8.46 8.73 -22.71
N LYS A 53 7.78 9.82 -22.40
CA LYS A 53 7.68 10.34 -21.03
C LYS A 53 6.92 9.39 -20.10
N ILE A 54 5.89 8.71 -20.63
CA ILE A 54 5.26 7.61 -19.91
C ILE A 54 6.08 6.35 -20.20
N PRO A 55 6.59 5.61 -19.20
CA PRO A 55 7.46 4.45 -19.39
C PRO A 55 6.67 3.22 -19.87
N VAL A 56 6.00 3.37 -21.00
CA VAL A 56 5.25 2.32 -21.71
C VAL A 56 5.72 2.31 -23.15
N ASP A 57 6.00 1.13 -23.67
CA ASP A 57 6.47 0.96 -25.05
C ASP A 57 5.31 1.02 -26.04
N SER A 58 4.74 2.22 -26.19
CA SER A 58 3.65 2.53 -27.11
C SER A 58 3.64 4.02 -27.40
N ASP A 59 3.40 4.41 -28.65
CA ASP A 59 3.29 5.82 -29.07
C ASP A 59 2.03 6.47 -28.53
N VAL A 60 1.00 5.68 -28.24
CA VAL A 60 -0.24 6.14 -27.59
C VAL A 60 -0.48 5.30 -26.34
N VAL A 61 -0.71 5.97 -25.24
CA VAL A 61 -1.07 5.33 -23.97
C VAL A 61 -2.54 5.64 -23.66
N GLU A 62 -3.38 4.59 -23.65
CA GLU A 62 -4.79 4.68 -23.29
C GLU A 62 -4.96 4.31 -21.82
N ILE A 63 -5.49 5.24 -21.03
CA ILE A 63 -5.93 4.99 -19.66
C ILE A 63 -7.44 5.03 -19.64
N THR A 64 -8.07 3.93 -19.23
CA THR A 64 -9.51 3.78 -19.12
C THR A 64 -9.89 3.46 -17.68
N ARG A 65 -10.93 4.13 -17.19
CA ARG A 65 -11.58 3.80 -15.91
C ARG A 65 -13.04 3.50 -16.12
N GLU A 66 -13.48 2.42 -15.49
CA GLU A 66 -14.88 2.00 -15.43
C GLU A 66 -15.34 2.03 -13.97
N LEU A 67 -16.55 2.51 -13.76
CA LEU A 67 -17.26 2.51 -12.49
C LEU A 67 -18.60 1.79 -12.70
N ASP A 68 -18.85 0.74 -11.95
CA ASP A 68 -20.09 -0.04 -12.03
C ASP A 68 -21.17 0.43 -11.03
N GLU A 69 -22.36 -0.18 -11.12
CA GLU A 69 -23.50 0.08 -10.22
C GLU A 69 -23.18 -0.18 -8.74
N ASN A 70 -22.24 -1.06 -8.43
CA ASN A 70 -21.84 -1.42 -7.06
C ASN A 70 -20.87 -0.38 -6.47
N GLY A 71 -20.29 0.48 -7.32
CA GLY A 71 -19.29 1.46 -6.96
C GLY A 71 -17.87 0.94 -7.13
N ASP A 72 -17.70 -0.24 -7.77
CA ASP A 72 -16.40 -0.82 -8.04
C ASP A 72 -15.72 -0.12 -9.20
N ASN A 73 -14.43 0.17 -9.01
CA ASN A 73 -13.61 0.83 -10.01
C ASN A 73 -12.63 -0.14 -10.65
N THR A 74 -12.68 -0.24 -11.97
CA THR A 74 -11.71 -1.02 -12.74
C THR A 74 -10.91 -0.09 -13.64
N TYR A 75 -9.59 -0.27 -13.63
CA TYR A 75 -8.65 0.51 -14.45
C TYR A 75 -8.05 -0.35 -15.54
N TYR A 76 -7.83 0.24 -16.71
CA TYR A 76 -7.17 -0.40 -17.83
C TYR A 76 -6.07 0.53 -18.38
N LEU A 77 -4.94 -0.06 -18.69
CA LEU A 77 -3.82 0.54 -19.41
C LEU A 77 -3.64 -0.19 -20.74
N ASN A 78 -3.82 0.52 -21.84
CA ASN A 78 -3.78 -0.07 -23.18
C ASN A 78 -4.66 -1.35 -23.26
N LYS A 79 -5.90 -1.25 -22.77
CA LYS A 79 -6.91 -2.33 -22.69
C LYS A 79 -6.58 -3.50 -21.74
N LYS A 80 -5.43 -3.48 -21.06
CA LYS A 80 -5.06 -4.47 -20.06
C LYS A 80 -5.48 -3.98 -18.65
N LYS A 81 -6.16 -4.84 -17.89
CA LYS A 81 -6.56 -4.51 -16.52
C LYS A 81 -5.34 -4.22 -15.66
N THR A 82 -5.39 -3.12 -14.89
CA THR A 82 -4.32 -2.66 -14.03
C THR A 82 -4.84 -2.13 -12.70
N GLN A 83 -3.95 -1.79 -11.78
CA GLN A 83 -4.29 -1.17 -10.50
C GLN A 83 -4.24 0.35 -10.60
N ARG A 84 -5.06 1.03 -9.78
CA ARG A 84 -5.06 2.49 -9.68
C ARG A 84 -3.67 3.05 -9.33
N SER A 85 -2.97 2.44 -8.38
CA SER A 85 -1.63 2.86 -7.97
C SER A 85 -0.67 2.92 -9.15
N HIS A 86 -0.68 1.88 -10.00
CA HIS A 86 0.17 1.83 -11.18
C HIS A 86 -0.15 2.94 -12.20
N VAL A 87 -1.44 3.27 -12.38
CA VAL A 87 -1.84 4.40 -13.24
C VAL A 87 -1.33 5.72 -12.68
N LEU A 88 -1.47 5.94 -11.37
CA LEU A 88 -0.97 7.16 -10.73
C LEU A 88 0.55 7.29 -10.84
N ASP A 89 1.28 6.21 -10.55
CA ASP A 89 2.74 6.19 -10.64
C ASP A 89 3.22 6.54 -12.06
N LEU A 90 2.57 6.00 -13.09
CA LEU A 90 2.89 6.31 -14.50
C LEU A 90 2.62 7.77 -14.85
N LEU A 91 1.49 8.33 -14.40
CA LEU A 91 1.14 9.72 -14.64
C LEU A 91 2.06 10.68 -13.90
N ASP A 92 2.45 10.35 -12.66
CA ASP A 92 3.37 11.15 -11.86
C ASP A 92 4.77 11.16 -12.48
N MET A 93 5.26 10.03 -12.99
CA MET A 93 6.54 9.94 -13.71
C MET A 93 6.54 10.81 -14.99
N ALA A 94 5.40 10.93 -15.65
CA ALA A 94 5.23 11.77 -16.85
C ALA A 94 4.93 13.25 -16.53
N ASN A 95 4.92 13.66 -15.26
CA ASN A 95 4.45 14.97 -14.82
C ASN A 95 3.01 15.29 -15.28
N ALA A 96 2.18 14.27 -15.40
CA ALA A 96 0.76 14.38 -15.79
C ALA A 96 -0.18 14.00 -14.65
N GLY A 97 0.32 13.94 -13.41
CA GLY A 97 -0.45 13.53 -12.23
C GLY A 97 -1.58 14.48 -11.84
N LEU A 98 -2.49 14.01 -11.00
CA LEU A 98 -3.70 14.75 -10.56
C LEU A 98 -3.41 16.00 -9.72
N GLY A 99 -2.27 16.07 -9.05
CA GLY A 99 -1.86 17.22 -8.22
C GLY A 99 -1.23 18.37 -9.03
N GLN A 100 -0.98 18.17 -10.30
CA GLN A 100 -0.30 19.15 -11.13
C GLN A 100 -1.30 20.09 -11.80
N LEU A 101 -0.90 21.34 -12.08
CA LEU A 101 -1.77 22.36 -12.74
C LEU A 101 -2.08 22.03 -14.21
N ASN A 102 -1.89 20.80 -14.65
CA ASN A 102 -2.23 20.34 -16.00
C ASN A 102 -3.73 20.41 -16.29
N ALA A 103 -4.56 20.35 -15.22
CA ALA A 103 -6.01 20.45 -15.31
C ALA A 103 -6.53 21.49 -14.32
N VAL A 104 -6.80 22.69 -14.80
CA VAL A 104 -7.34 23.81 -13.99
C VAL A 104 -8.85 23.77 -14.04
N GLN A 105 -9.49 23.42 -12.93
CA GLN A 105 -10.95 23.45 -12.80
C GLN A 105 -11.47 24.88 -12.67
N GLN A 106 -12.73 25.07 -13.08
CA GLN A 106 -13.43 26.34 -12.93
C GLN A 106 -13.41 26.80 -11.45
N GLY A 107 -13.01 28.05 -11.21
CA GLY A 107 -12.92 28.63 -9.87
C GLY A 107 -11.57 28.38 -9.16
N THR A 108 -10.68 27.55 -9.69
CA THR A 108 -9.37 27.32 -9.08
C THR A 108 -8.49 28.57 -9.14
N VAL A 109 -8.52 29.31 -10.24
CA VAL A 109 -7.71 30.53 -10.41
C VAL A 109 -8.12 31.63 -9.42
N THR A 110 -9.41 31.83 -9.21
CA THR A 110 -9.94 32.78 -8.21
C THR A 110 -9.56 32.36 -6.78
N ARG A 111 -9.58 31.09 -6.47
CA ARG A 111 -9.17 30.58 -5.16
C ARG A 111 -7.68 30.75 -4.90
N ILE A 112 -6.81 30.63 -5.92
CA ILE A 112 -5.37 30.84 -5.77
C ILE A 112 -5.04 32.29 -5.31
N SER A 113 -5.81 33.25 -5.74
CA SER A 113 -5.62 34.66 -5.30
C SER A 113 -5.94 34.85 -3.81
N GLU A 114 -6.85 34.05 -3.27
CA GLU A 114 -7.30 34.07 -1.87
C GLU A 114 -6.42 33.20 -0.93
N PHE A 115 -5.50 32.43 -1.48
CA PHE A 115 -4.64 31.55 -0.70
C PHE A 115 -3.75 32.34 0.25
N THR A 116 -3.61 31.79 1.47
CA THR A 116 -2.60 32.20 2.43
C THR A 116 -1.20 31.95 1.89
N SER A 117 -0.18 32.56 2.50
CA SER A 117 1.22 32.36 2.10
C SER A 117 1.64 30.87 2.20
N GLU A 118 1.12 30.14 3.19
CA GLU A 118 1.39 28.72 3.38
C GLU A 118 0.72 27.86 2.30
N GLU A 119 -0.52 28.16 1.94
CA GLU A 119 -1.24 27.47 0.86
C GLU A 119 -0.58 27.73 -0.50
N LYS A 120 -0.13 28.95 -0.76
CA LYS A 120 0.64 29.30 -1.98
C LYS A 120 1.94 28.49 -2.05
N ARG A 121 2.68 28.42 -0.93
CA ARG A 121 3.91 27.62 -0.86
C ARG A 121 3.61 26.15 -1.14
N LYS A 122 2.61 25.57 -0.48
CA LYS A 122 2.21 24.18 -0.69
C LYS A 122 1.81 23.91 -2.15
N THR A 123 1.06 24.82 -2.77
CA THR A 123 0.69 24.72 -4.18
C THR A 123 1.91 24.72 -5.10
N ILE A 124 2.94 25.53 -4.78
CA ILE A 124 4.20 25.55 -5.55
C ILE A 124 4.96 24.24 -5.33
N GLU A 125 5.04 23.73 -4.11
CA GLU A 125 5.67 22.44 -3.78
C GLU A 125 4.99 21.28 -4.52
N ASP A 126 3.66 21.28 -4.57
CA ASP A 126 2.87 20.32 -5.35
C ASP A 126 3.16 20.41 -6.86
N LEU A 127 3.31 21.64 -7.39
CA LEU A 127 3.65 21.90 -8.79
C LEU A 127 5.01 21.38 -9.24
N ILE A 128 6.01 21.47 -8.36
CA ILE A 128 7.36 20.96 -8.61
C ILE A 128 7.47 19.47 -8.27
N GLY A 129 6.39 18.83 -7.85
CA GLY A 129 6.35 17.40 -7.53
C GLY A 129 7.01 17.04 -6.21
N LEU A 130 7.34 18.00 -5.34
CA LEU A 130 7.98 17.73 -4.04
C LEU A 130 7.07 16.95 -3.11
N SER A 131 5.79 17.22 -3.12
CA SER A 131 4.80 16.53 -2.26
C SER A 131 4.76 15.02 -2.49
N TYR A 132 4.98 14.56 -3.72
CA TYR A 132 5.10 13.13 -4.02
C TYR A 132 6.28 12.48 -3.27
N PHE A 133 7.44 13.14 -3.26
CA PHE A 133 8.63 12.64 -2.56
C PHE A 133 8.43 12.66 -1.05
N ASP A 134 7.75 13.66 -0.50
CA ASP A 134 7.46 13.76 0.93
C ASP A 134 6.46 12.66 1.37
N GLU A 135 5.45 12.35 0.58
CA GLU A 135 4.56 11.22 0.84
C GLU A 135 5.31 9.89 0.81
N LYS A 136 6.12 9.63 -0.22
CA LYS A 136 6.92 8.41 -0.33
C LYS A 136 7.94 8.27 0.79
N LYS A 137 8.59 9.37 1.19
CA LYS A 137 9.48 9.42 2.35
C LYS A 137 8.75 9.07 3.64
N SER A 138 7.56 9.66 3.87
CA SER A 138 6.75 9.40 5.06
C SER A 138 6.29 7.93 5.11
N GLU A 139 5.87 7.37 3.98
CA GLU A 139 5.49 5.97 3.86
C GLU A 139 6.68 5.03 4.15
N SER A 140 7.86 5.34 3.59
CA SER A 140 9.08 4.57 3.82
C SER A 140 9.52 4.60 5.28
N ILE A 141 9.43 5.75 5.96
CA ILE A 141 9.73 5.87 7.39
C ILE A 141 8.76 5.00 8.21
N LYS A 142 7.46 5.02 7.91
CA LYS A 142 6.49 4.16 8.60
C LYS A 142 6.78 2.66 8.44
N GLN A 143 7.19 2.25 7.23
CA GLN A 143 7.56 0.86 6.95
C GLN A 143 8.83 0.46 7.71
N LEU A 144 9.82 1.37 7.83
CA LEU A 144 11.03 1.16 8.64
C LEU A 144 10.69 1.01 10.11
N ASP A 145 9.87 1.90 10.67
CA ASP A 145 9.44 1.83 12.08
C ASP A 145 8.70 0.52 12.39
N GLU A 146 7.88 0.05 11.45
CA GLU A 146 7.19 -1.24 11.60
C GLU A 146 8.17 -2.42 11.53
N ALA A 147 9.16 -2.37 10.65
CA ALA A 147 10.20 -3.38 10.54
C ALA A 147 11.05 -3.44 11.81
N ASP A 148 11.44 -2.30 12.36
CA ASP A 148 12.20 -2.20 13.61
C ASP A 148 11.43 -2.79 14.79
N ARG A 149 10.12 -2.49 14.91
CA ARG A 149 9.28 -3.11 15.95
C ARG A 149 9.20 -4.64 15.82
N ARG A 150 9.07 -5.14 14.58
CA ARG A 150 9.05 -6.60 14.34
C ARG A 150 10.39 -7.25 14.70
N LEU A 151 11.49 -6.56 14.42
CA LEU A 151 12.85 -7.00 14.76
C LEU A 151 13.05 -7.04 16.27
N GLU A 152 12.60 -6.03 17.00
CA GLU A 152 12.66 -5.98 18.47
C GLU A 152 11.90 -7.13 19.12
N ILE A 153 10.68 -7.43 18.64
CA ILE A 153 9.88 -8.57 19.09
C ILE A 153 10.60 -9.90 18.80
N ALA A 154 11.21 -10.03 17.63
CA ALA A 154 11.95 -11.24 17.25
C ALA A 154 13.17 -11.44 18.14
N LEU A 155 13.93 -10.40 18.44
CA LEU A 155 15.08 -10.44 19.34
C LEU A 155 14.67 -10.82 20.76
N ALA A 156 13.56 -10.26 21.29
CA ALA A 156 13.05 -10.63 22.60
C ALA A 156 12.68 -12.11 22.67
N LYS A 157 11.97 -12.64 21.65
CA LYS A 157 11.67 -14.08 21.56
C LYS A 157 12.91 -14.95 21.46
N MET A 158 13.91 -14.52 20.71
CA MET A 158 15.18 -15.25 20.63
C MET A 158 15.88 -15.30 22.00
N GLY A 159 15.83 -14.22 22.78
CA GLY A 159 16.34 -14.17 24.15
C GLY A 159 15.64 -15.16 25.09
N GLU A 160 14.29 -15.23 25.01
CA GLU A 160 13.50 -16.22 25.78
C GLU A 160 13.85 -17.66 25.40
N ILE A 161 13.94 -17.96 24.11
CA ILE A 161 14.29 -19.30 23.62
C ILE A 161 15.68 -19.70 24.08
N LYS A 162 16.65 -18.76 23.99
CA LYS A 162 18.01 -19.03 24.45
C LYS A 162 18.04 -19.36 25.93
N LYS A 163 17.37 -18.56 26.76
CA LYS A 163 17.25 -18.82 28.19
C LYS A 163 16.65 -20.19 28.47
N ARG A 164 15.62 -20.58 27.74
CA ARG A 164 14.97 -21.89 27.87
C ARG A 164 15.91 -23.04 27.45
N ILE A 165 16.72 -22.83 26.42
CA ILE A 165 17.76 -23.83 26.02
C ILE A 165 18.77 -24.00 27.15
N ASP A 166 19.28 -22.91 27.73
CA ASP A 166 20.27 -22.96 28.81
C ASP A 166 19.70 -23.70 30.03
N GLU A 167 18.44 -23.41 30.42
CA GLU A 167 17.73 -24.12 31.49
C GLU A 167 17.62 -25.64 31.21
N LEU A 168 17.21 -26.03 30.01
CA LEU A 168 17.07 -27.43 29.59
C LEU A 168 18.42 -28.16 29.55
N GLU A 169 19.49 -27.47 29.16
CA GLU A 169 20.84 -28.04 29.19
C GLU A 169 21.29 -28.30 30.61
N GLU A 170 20.98 -27.45 31.55
CA GLU A 170 21.29 -27.64 32.97
C GLU A 170 20.49 -28.81 33.57
N GLU A 171 19.16 -28.87 33.33
CA GLU A 171 18.33 -29.98 33.71
C GLU A 171 18.84 -31.32 33.15
N ARG A 172 19.23 -31.37 31.88
CA ARG A 172 19.81 -32.56 31.23
C ARG A 172 21.10 -32.99 31.92
N ASN A 173 21.97 -32.05 32.22
CA ASN A 173 23.26 -32.34 32.88
C ASN A 173 23.05 -32.87 34.30
N GLN A 174 22.08 -32.32 35.04
CA GLN A 174 21.71 -32.82 36.36
C GLN A 174 21.16 -34.25 36.27
N LYS A 175 20.29 -34.54 35.31
CA LYS A 175 19.75 -35.90 35.10
C LYS A 175 20.86 -36.88 34.75
N LEU A 176 21.77 -36.53 33.85
CA LEU A 176 22.91 -37.40 33.52
C LEU A 176 23.80 -37.73 34.74
N ARG A 177 24.05 -36.75 35.59
CA ARG A 177 24.79 -36.97 36.86
C ARG A 177 24.03 -37.90 37.78
N HIS A 178 22.72 -37.72 37.92
CA HIS A 178 21.88 -38.59 38.73
C HIS A 178 21.92 -40.05 38.20
N ASP A 179 21.76 -40.26 36.91
CA ASP A 179 21.76 -41.60 36.29
C ASP A 179 23.12 -42.31 36.48
N ILE A 180 24.24 -41.56 36.43
CA ILE A 180 25.58 -42.10 36.69
C ILE A 180 25.68 -42.56 38.15
N LEU A 181 25.30 -41.71 39.09
CA LEU A 181 25.33 -42.02 40.52
C LEU A 181 24.44 -43.21 40.87
N GLU A 182 23.26 -43.28 40.27
CA GLU A 182 22.34 -44.42 40.48
C GLU A 182 22.93 -45.74 39.98
N ARG A 183 23.59 -45.73 38.82
CA ARG A 183 24.31 -46.92 38.29
C ARG A 183 25.45 -47.34 39.20
N GLU A 184 26.24 -46.40 39.70
CA GLU A 184 27.31 -46.69 40.63
C GLU A 184 26.78 -47.26 41.97
N LEU A 185 25.72 -46.65 42.49
CA LEU A 185 25.05 -47.14 43.72
C LEU A 185 24.56 -48.57 43.57
N ASN A 186 23.92 -48.88 42.44
CA ASN A 186 23.42 -50.21 42.13
C ASN A 186 24.57 -51.22 41.97
N ARG A 187 25.71 -50.82 41.39
CA ARG A 187 26.92 -51.61 41.29
C ARG A 187 27.51 -51.93 42.67
N TYR A 188 27.64 -50.94 43.56
CA TYR A 188 28.13 -51.15 44.92
C TYR A 188 27.18 -51.98 45.75
N LYS A 189 25.86 -51.84 45.63
CA LYS A 189 24.88 -52.73 46.27
C LYS A 189 25.04 -54.19 45.84
N ALA A 190 25.25 -54.41 44.53
CA ALA A 190 25.46 -55.77 44.00
C ALA A 190 26.75 -56.43 44.56
N ILE A 191 27.86 -55.63 44.58
CA ILE A 191 29.14 -56.09 45.16
C ILE A 191 28.98 -56.39 46.66
N SER A 192 28.32 -55.53 47.41
CA SER A 192 28.06 -55.72 48.83
C SER A 192 27.21 -56.93 49.12
N ALA A 193 26.24 -57.27 48.28
CA ALA A 193 25.43 -58.46 48.40
C ALA A 193 26.24 -59.76 48.10
N ALA A 194 27.10 -59.73 47.08
CA ALA A 194 27.98 -60.85 46.73
C ALA A 194 29.02 -61.16 47.81
N ASN A 195 29.52 -60.10 48.52
CA ASN A 195 30.53 -60.34 49.59
C ASN A 195 29.91 -60.78 50.94
N LYS A 196 28.55 -60.90 51.05
CA LYS A 196 27.85 -61.34 52.22
C LYS A 196 27.39 -62.84 52.14
N MET A 197 27.63 -63.47 50.98
CA MET A 197 27.48 -64.87 50.77
C MET A 197 28.83 -65.59 50.96
#